data_9bd57851fa9cfb43a3bcdd675c8329e1
#
_entry.id   9bd57851fa9cfb43a3bcdd675c8329e1
#
_cell.length_a   1.000
_cell.length_b   1.000
_cell.length_c   1.000
_cell.angle_alpha   90.00
_cell.angle_beta   90.00
_cell.angle_gamma   90.00
#
_symmetry.space_group_name_H-M   'P 1'
#
loop_
_entity.id
_entity.type
_entity.pdbx_description
1 polymer ?
#
loop_
_entity_poly.entity_id
_entity_poly.type
_entity_poly.pdbx_seq_one_letter_code
_entity_poly.pdbx_strand_id
1 'polypeptide(L)'
;MATIKSTDDTFETLLKEHKILLNDFWAPWCGPCTQIAPTLEEISEEMKEITIAKHNIDDEPNLPTKYGVRGIPTMLLFKDGELKATKVGATSKTDLVSWLKENI
;
A
#
# COMPACT_ATOMS: atom_id res chain seq x y z
N MET A 1 -3.12 13.83 -8.02
CA MET A 1 -2.89 12.89 -6.93
C MET A 1 -1.88 11.86 -7.35
N ALA A 2 -1.01 11.50 -6.43
CA ALA A 2 0.11 10.61 -6.74
C ALA A 2 -0.20 9.14 -6.46
N THR A 3 -1.09 8.82 -5.51
CA THR A 3 -1.50 7.42 -5.28
C THR A 3 -2.50 6.98 -6.35
N ILE A 4 -2.51 5.68 -6.64
CA ILE A 4 -3.40 5.09 -7.63
C ILE A 4 -4.33 4.08 -6.97
N LYS A 5 -5.38 3.67 -7.68
CA LYS A 5 -6.34 2.70 -7.18
C LYS A 5 -5.91 1.29 -7.54
N SER A 6 -6.00 0.38 -6.56
CA SER A 6 -5.82 -1.06 -6.75
C SER A 6 -7.17 -1.75 -6.60
N THR A 7 -7.45 -2.73 -7.45
CA THR A 7 -8.64 -3.58 -7.36
C THR A 7 -8.23 -5.04 -7.45
N ASP A 8 -9.15 -5.95 -7.11
CA ASP A 8 -8.89 -7.39 -7.24
C ASP A 8 -8.50 -7.75 -8.67
N ASP A 9 -9.13 -7.11 -9.66
CA ASP A 9 -8.87 -7.39 -11.08
C ASP A 9 -7.60 -6.72 -11.61
N THR A 10 -7.20 -5.56 -11.07
CA THR A 10 -6.07 -4.79 -11.63
C THR A 10 -4.74 -5.05 -10.95
N PHE A 11 -4.74 -5.65 -9.77
CA PHE A 11 -3.54 -5.80 -8.95
C PHE A 11 -2.38 -6.50 -9.69
N GLU A 12 -2.67 -7.60 -10.38
CA GLU A 12 -1.62 -8.33 -11.10
C GLU A 12 -0.97 -7.48 -12.20
N THR A 13 -1.76 -6.65 -12.86
CA THR A 13 -1.24 -5.72 -13.86
C THR A 13 -0.36 -4.66 -13.19
N LEU A 14 -0.78 -4.13 -12.04
CA LEU A 14 0.01 -3.17 -11.30
C LEU A 14 1.35 -3.74 -10.87
N LEU A 15 1.38 -5.00 -10.43
CA LEU A 15 2.62 -5.69 -10.09
C LEU A 15 3.60 -5.77 -11.26
N LYS A 16 3.07 -6.00 -12.45
CA LYS A 16 3.90 -6.11 -13.67
C LYS A 16 4.41 -4.76 -14.15
N GLU A 17 3.60 -3.72 -14.00
CA GLU A 17 3.91 -2.39 -14.51
C GLU A 17 4.82 -1.56 -13.62
N HIS A 18 4.87 -1.87 -12.31
CA HIS A 18 5.59 -1.06 -11.34
C HIS A 18 6.65 -1.89 -10.63
N LYS A 19 7.90 -1.46 -10.79
CA LYS A 19 9.03 -2.18 -10.18
C LYS A 19 8.92 -2.23 -8.65
N ILE A 20 8.54 -1.11 -8.03
CA ILE A 20 8.36 -1.01 -6.58
C ILE A 20 6.93 -0.55 -6.33
N LEU A 21 6.12 -1.42 -5.73
CA LEU A 21 4.71 -1.17 -5.47
C LEU A 21 4.43 -1.34 -3.99
N LEU A 22 3.90 -0.29 -3.37
CA LEU A 22 3.35 -0.36 -2.02
C LEU A 22 1.84 -0.42 -2.14
N ASN A 23 1.24 -1.54 -1.75
CA ASN A 23 -0.20 -1.72 -1.80
C ASN A 23 -0.80 -1.55 -0.41
N ASP A 24 -1.62 -0.52 -0.23
CA ASP A 24 -2.24 -0.17 1.04
C ASP A 24 -3.68 -0.68 1.09
N PHE A 25 -3.93 -1.66 1.97
CA PHE A 25 -5.28 -2.15 2.24
C PHE A 25 -5.93 -1.26 3.29
N TRP A 26 -7.07 -0.68 2.95
CA TRP A 26 -7.74 0.32 3.78
C TRP A 26 -9.26 0.19 3.66
N ALA A 27 -10.00 0.90 4.52
CA ALA A 27 -11.45 1.04 4.41
C ALA A 27 -11.86 2.44 4.86
N PRO A 28 -12.97 2.98 4.34
CA PRO A 28 -13.42 4.33 4.70
C PRO A 28 -13.75 4.50 6.18
N TRP A 29 -14.20 3.43 6.84
CA TRP A 29 -14.57 3.45 8.26
C TRP A 29 -13.36 3.28 9.19
N CYS A 30 -12.20 3.03 8.66
CA CYS A 30 -10.99 2.80 9.45
C CYS A 30 -10.30 4.13 9.77
N GLY A 31 -10.38 4.58 11.02
CA GLY A 31 -9.77 5.82 11.46
C GLY A 31 -8.26 5.90 11.20
N PRO A 32 -7.47 4.90 11.64
CA PRO A 32 -6.03 4.89 11.36
C PRO A 32 -5.68 4.91 9.87
N CYS A 33 -6.52 4.27 9.02
CA CYS A 33 -6.32 4.29 7.57
C CYS A 33 -6.48 5.70 7.00
N THR A 34 -7.54 6.41 7.41
CA THR A 34 -7.78 7.77 6.94
C THR A 34 -6.75 8.75 7.48
N GLN A 35 -6.22 8.47 8.67
CA GLN A 35 -5.19 9.29 9.31
C GLN A 35 -3.87 9.27 8.52
N ILE A 36 -3.46 8.13 7.97
CA ILE A 36 -2.21 8.03 7.22
C ILE A 36 -2.37 8.37 5.74
N ALA A 37 -3.59 8.53 5.25
CA ALA A 37 -3.84 8.80 3.83
C ALA A 37 -3.07 10.02 3.29
N PRO A 38 -3.05 11.18 3.97
CA PRO A 38 -2.25 12.32 3.51
C PRO A 38 -0.75 12.01 3.45
N THR A 39 -0.25 11.23 4.42
CA THR A 39 1.16 10.83 4.46
C THR A 39 1.53 9.98 3.25
N LEU A 40 0.65 9.06 2.86
CA LEU A 40 0.87 8.24 1.67
C LEU A 40 0.91 9.07 0.40
N GLU A 41 0.04 10.09 0.28
CA GLU A 41 0.08 11.02 -0.85
C GLU A 41 1.40 11.77 -0.90
N GLU A 42 1.87 12.29 0.25
CA GLU A 42 3.14 13.00 0.32
C GLU A 42 4.31 12.12 -0.09
N ILE A 43 4.38 10.91 0.44
CA ILE A 43 5.46 9.96 0.11
C ILE A 43 5.43 9.62 -1.37
N SER A 44 4.25 9.41 -1.93
CA SER A 44 4.09 9.11 -3.34
C SER A 44 4.63 10.23 -4.24
N GLU A 45 4.52 11.47 -3.82
CA GLU A 45 5.05 12.62 -4.55
C GLU A 45 6.55 12.80 -4.35
N GLU A 46 7.06 12.48 -3.16
CA GLU A 46 8.47 12.67 -2.79
C GLU A 46 9.37 11.52 -3.24
N MET A 47 8.86 10.28 -3.19
CA MET A 47 9.60 9.07 -3.55
C MET A 47 9.04 8.49 -4.84
N LYS A 48 9.44 9.08 -5.97
CA LYS A 48 8.87 8.75 -7.27
C LYS A 48 9.22 7.35 -7.78
N GLU A 49 10.22 6.73 -7.20
CA GLU A 49 10.59 5.35 -7.51
C GLU A 49 9.56 4.35 -6.97
N ILE A 50 8.72 4.76 -6.00
CA ILE A 50 7.71 3.90 -5.40
C ILE A 50 6.34 4.30 -5.93
N THR A 51 5.57 3.32 -6.41
CA THR A 51 4.16 3.52 -6.73
C THR A 51 3.35 3.05 -5.54
N ILE A 52 2.46 3.93 -5.04
CA ILE A 52 1.57 3.60 -3.93
C ILE A 52 0.17 3.40 -4.49
N ALA A 53 -0.37 2.20 -4.30
CA ALA A 53 -1.72 1.84 -4.70
C ALA A 53 -2.60 1.66 -3.47
N LYS A 54 -3.82 2.14 -3.54
CA LYS A 54 -4.80 2.03 -2.44
C LYS A 54 -5.89 1.04 -2.81
N HIS A 55 -6.08 0.05 -1.95
CA HIS A 55 -6.99 -1.06 -2.16
C HIS A 55 -8.07 -1.05 -1.08
N ASN A 56 -9.30 -0.67 -1.44
CA ASN A 56 -10.43 -0.62 -0.51
C ASN A 56 -10.98 -2.04 -0.29
N ILE A 57 -10.83 -2.57 0.91
CA ILE A 57 -11.21 -3.95 1.20
C ILE A 57 -12.73 -4.18 1.21
N ASP A 58 -13.53 -3.13 1.37
CA ASP A 58 -14.99 -3.26 1.30
C ASP A 58 -15.46 -3.56 -0.11
N ASP A 59 -14.85 -2.88 -1.09
CA ASP A 59 -15.21 -3.04 -2.51
C ASP A 59 -14.51 -4.24 -3.14
N GLU A 60 -13.29 -4.56 -2.66
CA GLU A 60 -12.37 -5.50 -3.29
C GLU A 60 -11.84 -6.50 -2.26
N PRO A 61 -12.69 -7.47 -1.84
CA PRO A 61 -12.34 -8.34 -0.71
C PRO A 61 -11.46 -9.54 -1.03
N ASN A 62 -11.26 -9.87 -2.30
CA ASN A 62 -10.56 -11.10 -2.67
C ASN A 62 -9.05 -11.03 -2.44
N LEU A 63 -8.42 -9.91 -2.82
CA LEU A 63 -6.98 -9.76 -2.66
C LEU A 63 -6.54 -9.76 -1.20
N PRO A 64 -7.18 -9.00 -0.29
CA PRO A 64 -6.79 -9.07 1.11
C PRO A 64 -6.93 -10.46 1.70
N THR A 65 -7.95 -11.22 1.31
CA THR A 65 -8.13 -12.60 1.74
C THR A 65 -6.97 -13.47 1.26
N LYS A 66 -6.57 -13.31 0.00
CA LYS A 66 -5.45 -14.05 -0.59
C LYS A 66 -4.15 -13.84 0.17
N TYR A 67 -3.89 -12.61 0.61
CA TYR A 67 -2.67 -12.28 1.35
C TYR A 67 -2.81 -12.41 2.87
N GLY A 68 -3.92 -12.93 3.35
CA GLY A 68 -4.12 -13.15 4.79
C GLY A 68 -4.20 -11.88 5.61
N VAL A 69 -4.69 -10.81 5.04
CA VAL A 69 -4.83 -9.52 5.73
C VAL A 69 -5.95 -9.62 6.75
N ARG A 70 -5.63 -9.37 8.02
CA ARG A 70 -6.60 -9.47 9.14
C ARG A 70 -6.89 -8.14 9.79
N GLY A 71 -5.99 -7.17 9.67
CA GLY A 71 -6.16 -5.85 10.24
C GLY A 71 -5.80 -4.80 9.22
N ILE A 72 -6.32 -3.60 9.40
CA ILE A 72 -6.04 -2.48 8.50
C ILE A 72 -5.67 -1.23 9.33
N PRO A 73 -4.82 -0.37 8.80
CA PRO A 73 -4.18 -0.50 7.50
C PRO A 73 -3.13 -1.60 7.47
N THR A 74 -3.01 -2.29 6.35
CA THR A 74 -1.91 -3.21 6.09
C THR A 74 -1.27 -2.81 4.76
N MET A 75 0.04 -2.62 4.78
CA MET A 75 0.78 -2.23 3.59
C MET A 75 1.71 -3.35 3.18
N LEU A 76 1.59 -3.80 1.94
CA LEU A 76 2.44 -4.83 1.35
C LEU A 76 3.40 -4.17 0.37
N LEU A 77 4.68 -4.37 0.56
CA LEU A 77 5.71 -3.82 -0.32
C LEU A 77 6.22 -4.90 -1.26
N PHE A 78 6.08 -4.65 -2.56
CA PHE A 78 6.53 -5.54 -3.61
C PHE A 78 7.68 -4.91 -4.38
N LYS A 79 8.65 -5.74 -4.76
CA LYS A 79 9.74 -5.33 -5.66
C LYS A 79 9.91 -6.39 -6.71
N ASP A 80 9.88 -5.98 -7.98
CA ASP A 80 9.98 -6.89 -9.13
C ASP A 80 8.95 -8.02 -9.05
N GLY A 81 7.74 -7.71 -8.59
CA GLY A 81 6.63 -8.66 -8.47
C GLY A 81 6.66 -9.54 -7.23
N GLU A 82 7.66 -9.41 -6.37
CA GLU A 82 7.80 -10.23 -5.17
C GLU A 82 7.50 -9.45 -3.91
N LEU A 83 6.77 -10.07 -2.98
CA LEU A 83 6.50 -9.48 -1.67
C LEU A 83 7.79 -9.42 -0.85
N LYS A 84 8.21 -8.21 -0.48
CA LYS A 84 9.45 -7.99 0.28
C LYS A 84 9.20 -7.72 1.75
N ALA A 85 8.14 -7.00 2.09
CA ALA A 85 7.89 -6.62 3.47
C ALA A 85 6.42 -6.32 3.70
N THR A 86 5.98 -6.46 4.94
CA THR A 86 4.61 -6.19 5.36
C THR A 86 4.64 -5.26 6.57
N LYS A 87 3.80 -4.24 6.55
CA LYS A 87 3.66 -3.32 7.67
C LYS A 87 2.19 -3.22 8.06
N VAL A 88 1.88 -3.55 9.31
CA VAL A 88 0.51 -3.52 9.84
C VAL A 88 0.38 -2.33 10.79
N GLY A 89 -0.71 -1.60 10.66
CA GLY A 89 -1.03 -0.48 11.52
C GLY A 89 -0.53 0.85 10.99
N ALA A 90 -1.07 1.93 11.58
CA ALA A 90 -0.64 3.29 11.24
C ALA A 90 0.74 3.57 11.82
N THR A 91 1.48 4.44 11.16
CA THR A 91 2.83 4.80 11.57
C THR A 91 3.10 6.26 11.16
N SER A 92 4.14 6.85 11.72
CA SER A 92 4.55 8.21 11.36
C SER A 92 5.17 8.21 9.96
N LYS A 93 5.19 9.38 9.32
CA LYS A 93 5.84 9.55 8.01
C LYS A 93 7.32 9.16 8.10
N THR A 94 8.02 9.61 9.14
CA THR A 94 9.44 9.32 9.35
C THR A 94 9.70 7.81 9.41
N ASP A 95 8.90 7.09 10.20
CA ASP A 95 9.05 5.65 10.36
C ASP A 95 8.70 4.92 9.07
N LEU A 96 7.66 5.36 8.37
CA LEU A 96 7.25 4.74 7.10
C LEU A 96 8.32 4.91 6.03
N VAL A 97 8.89 6.12 5.90
CA VAL A 97 9.97 6.38 4.94
C VAL A 97 11.20 5.53 5.26
N SER A 98 11.57 5.43 6.54
CA SER A 98 12.69 4.59 6.97
C SER A 98 12.46 3.12 6.59
N TRP A 99 11.26 2.61 6.88
CA TRP A 99 10.90 1.24 6.57
C TRP A 99 10.94 0.98 5.06
N LEU A 100 10.44 1.92 4.26
CA LEU A 100 10.50 1.80 2.80
C LEU A 100 11.95 1.74 2.31
N LYS A 101 12.80 2.65 2.79
CA LYS A 101 14.21 2.69 2.38
C LYS A 101 14.99 1.43 2.77
N GLU A 102 14.64 0.80 3.87
CA GLU A 102 15.27 -0.43 4.32
C GLU A 102 14.91 -1.63 3.44
N ASN A 103 13.79 -1.57 2.73
CA ASN A 103 13.23 -2.72 2.02
C ASN A 103 13.22 -2.56 0.49
N ILE A 104 13.72 -1.49 -0.02
CA ILE A 104 13.85 -1.27 -1.48
C ILE A 104 15.34 -1.19 -1.92
#